data_8c10a84aaf1bcf474563f97dd60ecd07
#
_entry.id   8c10a84aaf1bcf474563f97dd60ecd07
#
_cell.length_a   1.000
_cell.length_b   1.000
_cell.length_c   1.000
_cell.angle_alpha   90.00
_cell.angle_beta   90.00
_cell.angle_gamma   90.00
#
_symmetry.space_group_name_H-M   'P 1'
#
loop_
_entity.id
_entity.type
_entity.pdbx_description
1 polymer ?
#
loop_
_entity_poly.entity_id
_entity_poly.type
_entity_poly.pdbx_seq_one_letter_code
_entity_poly.pdbx_strand_id
1 'polypeptide(L)'
;MGTRRALAAFVAAGSLLLAGCAGDEAAPPASDRVAAEPDSTPQSTGPDSAEPEPTGSALTFTATTVDGADFTAADLAGRPTVLWFWAPWCPTCVSQSPQVLDLAEQHGDAVNVVGVAGLDEPAAMADFIEMTGTEGLTHLDDEEGAVWRQFGITAQSTFALLDENGVVTYTGYLEPDELADRVAEMAG
;
A
#
# COMPACT_ATOMS: atom_id res chain seq x y z
N MET A 1 43.94 -10.12 33.25
CA MET A 1 43.43 -9.29 34.33
C MET A 1 42.14 -8.70 33.81
N GLY A 2 40.95 -9.11 34.02
CA GLY A 2 40.30 -9.69 35.20
C GLY A 2 39.50 -8.60 35.91
N THR A 3 38.22 -8.39 35.53
CA THR A 3 37.20 -7.96 36.51
C THR A 3 35.79 -8.31 36.00
N ARG A 4 35.27 -9.34 36.63
CA ARG A 4 33.87 -9.72 36.71
C ARG A 4 33.16 -8.82 37.76
N ARG A 5 31.97 -8.29 37.47
CA ARG A 5 30.97 -7.91 38.49
C ARG A 5 29.63 -7.97 37.77
N ALA A 6 28.79 -8.90 38.03
CA ALA A 6 27.98 -9.26 39.17
C ALA A 6 26.55 -8.67 39.04
N LEU A 7 25.61 -9.64 39.02
CA LEU A 7 24.15 -9.60 39.06
C LEU A 7 23.54 -8.55 40.00
N ALA A 8 22.38 -8.01 39.62
CA ALA A 8 21.31 -7.72 40.58
C ALA A 8 19.96 -8.03 39.92
N ALA A 9 19.33 -9.08 40.41
CA ALA A 9 17.93 -9.42 40.18
C ALA A 9 17.06 -8.53 41.09
N PHE A 10 16.02 -7.91 40.53
CA PHE A 10 14.91 -7.42 41.35
C PHE A 10 13.61 -8.09 40.86
N VAL A 11 13.17 -8.99 41.75
CA VAL A 11 11.82 -9.55 41.78
C VAL A 11 10.97 -8.58 42.59
N ALA A 12 9.89 -8.07 42.08
CA ALA A 12 8.82 -7.50 42.85
C ALA A 12 7.48 -8.05 42.32
N ALA A 13 6.96 -8.98 43.08
CA ALA A 13 5.59 -9.47 43.03
C ALA A 13 4.66 -8.43 43.67
N GLY A 14 3.54 -8.14 43.04
CA GLY A 14 2.48 -7.31 43.56
C GLY A 14 1.13 -7.84 43.09
N SER A 15 0.45 -8.52 43.98
CA SER A 15 -0.86 -9.17 43.82
C SER A 15 -2.03 -8.21 44.07
N LEU A 16 -3.17 -8.61 43.48
CA LEU A 16 -4.58 -8.40 43.88
C LEU A 16 -5.18 -6.99 43.83
N LEU A 17 -6.35 -6.89 43.13
CA LEU A 17 -7.66 -6.95 43.81
C LEU A 17 -8.80 -7.06 42.78
N LEU A 18 -9.66 -8.07 42.96
CA LEU A 18 -10.99 -8.23 42.42
C LEU A 18 -11.99 -7.26 43.09
N ALA A 19 -12.85 -6.66 42.34
CA ALA A 19 -14.21 -6.24 42.70
C ALA A 19 -15.00 -6.16 41.40
N GLY A 20 -15.95 -6.93 41.07
CA GLY A 20 -17.15 -7.50 41.58
C GLY A 20 -18.26 -6.45 41.80
N CYS A 21 -19.11 -6.16 40.74
CA CYS A 21 -20.47 -5.66 40.95
C CYS A 21 -21.39 -6.30 39.90
N ALA A 22 -22.22 -7.17 40.38
CA ALA A 22 -23.45 -7.64 39.77
C ALA A 22 -24.59 -6.68 40.15
N GLY A 23 -25.55 -6.55 39.30
CA GLY A 23 -26.82 -5.84 39.52
C GLY A 23 -27.41 -5.51 38.17
N ASP A 24 -28.57 -5.76 37.82
CA ASP A 24 -29.80 -6.30 38.32
C ASP A 24 -30.81 -6.28 37.16
N GLU A 25 -31.53 -7.28 37.08
CA GLU A 25 -32.67 -7.69 36.29
C GLU A 25 -33.83 -6.67 36.27
N ALA A 26 -34.39 -6.36 35.10
CA ALA A 26 -35.79 -6.05 34.93
C ALA A 26 -36.22 -6.09 33.47
N ALA A 27 -36.95 -7.14 33.10
CA ALA A 27 -37.81 -7.19 31.94
C ALA A 27 -39.30 -7.04 32.39
N PRO A 28 -40.31 -7.11 31.50
CA PRO A 28 -40.91 -6.01 30.71
C PRO A 28 -42.35 -5.74 31.17
N PRO A 29 -43.16 -5.04 30.37
CA PRO A 29 -44.42 -5.65 29.95
C PRO A 29 -44.78 -5.50 28.47
N ALA A 30 -45.38 -6.54 27.96
CA ALA A 30 -46.04 -6.65 26.68
C ALA A 30 -47.45 -6.03 26.71
N SER A 31 -47.83 -5.49 25.61
CA SER A 31 -49.21 -5.37 25.04
C SER A 31 -49.16 -4.32 23.91
N ASP A 32 -49.74 -4.41 22.72
CA ASP A 32 -50.78 -5.18 22.15
C ASP A 32 -50.73 -5.06 20.62
N ARG A 33 -51.32 -6.05 19.98
CA ARG A 33 -51.51 -6.19 18.53
C ARG A 33 -52.20 -4.99 17.87
N VAL A 34 -51.75 -4.63 16.63
CA VAL A 34 -52.69 -4.46 15.50
C VAL A 34 -51.98 -4.85 14.20
N ALA A 35 -52.61 -5.75 13.46
CA ALA A 35 -52.21 -6.18 12.15
C ALA A 35 -52.53 -5.15 11.07
N ALA A 36 -51.64 -5.02 10.08
CA ALA A 36 -51.98 -4.78 8.67
C ALA A 36 -50.70 -4.90 7.83
N GLU A 37 -50.58 -5.97 7.05
CA GLU A 37 -49.74 -5.97 5.86
C GLU A 37 -50.39 -5.08 4.78
N PRO A 38 -49.61 -4.46 3.90
CA PRO A 38 -49.35 -5.12 2.65
C PRO A 38 -47.89 -5.09 2.19
N ASP A 39 -47.45 -6.22 1.75
CA ASP A 39 -46.54 -6.48 0.62
C ASP A 39 -45.99 -5.22 -0.07
N SER A 40 -44.73 -4.92 0.19
CA SER A 40 -43.88 -4.11 -0.67
C SER A 40 -42.47 -4.65 -0.53
N THR A 41 -42.13 -5.58 -1.42
CA THR A 41 -40.76 -5.96 -1.71
C THR A 41 -39.92 -4.70 -1.97
N PRO A 42 -38.91 -4.36 -1.14
CA PRO A 42 -37.91 -3.44 -1.56
C PRO A 42 -37.01 -4.18 -2.54
N GLN A 43 -37.20 -3.87 -3.80
CA GLN A 43 -36.24 -4.15 -4.84
C GLN A 43 -34.96 -3.42 -4.44
N SER A 44 -33.99 -4.20 -3.93
CA SER A 44 -32.64 -3.74 -3.65
C SER A 44 -31.97 -3.48 -5.01
N THR A 45 -32.18 -2.30 -5.54
CA THR A 45 -31.26 -1.70 -6.50
C THR A 45 -30.05 -1.29 -5.69
N GLY A 46 -29.08 -2.22 -5.55
CA GLY A 46 -27.74 -1.87 -5.14
C GLY A 46 -27.24 -0.76 -6.06
N PRO A 47 -26.59 0.28 -5.54
CA PRO A 47 -25.87 1.17 -6.40
C PRO A 47 -24.80 0.36 -7.12
N ASP A 48 -25.02 0.18 -8.41
CA ASP A 48 -23.99 -0.15 -9.36
C ASP A 48 -23.02 1.05 -9.33
N SER A 49 -22.10 1.01 -8.38
CA SER A 49 -20.94 1.89 -8.39
C SER A 49 -19.99 1.30 -9.43
N ALA A 50 -20.36 1.48 -10.70
CA ALA A 50 -19.38 1.48 -11.74
C ALA A 50 -18.40 2.62 -11.42
N GLU A 51 -17.29 2.28 -10.78
CA GLU A 51 -16.12 3.14 -10.79
C GLU A 51 -15.86 3.49 -12.26
N PRO A 52 -15.77 4.81 -12.61
CA PRO A 52 -15.44 5.17 -13.96
C PRO A 52 -14.07 4.57 -14.28
N GLU A 53 -14.07 3.60 -15.19
CA GLU A 53 -12.83 3.09 -15.77
C GLU A 53 -12.04 4.29 -16.29
N PRO A 54 -10.79 4.51 -15.87
CA PRO A 54 -9.98 5.61 -16.40
C PRO A 54 -9.73 5.35 -17.89
N THR A 55 -10.47 6.03 -18.74
CA THR A 55 -10.41 5.88 -20.21
C THR A 55 -9.25 6.64 -20.85
N GLY A 56 -8.29 7.14 -20.05
CA GLY A 56 -7.15 7.90 -20.52
C GLY A 56 -5.85 7.47 -19.87
N SER A 57 -4.70 7.79 -20.49
CA SER A 57 -3.38 7.54 -19.91
C SER A 57 -3.21 8.28 -18.58
N ALA A 58 -2.74 7.56 -17.55
CA ALA A 58 -2.35 8.14 -16.28
C ALA A 58 -0.92 8.69 -16.30
N LEU A 59 -0.15 8.47 -17.37
CA LEU A 59 1.23 8.91 -17.54
C LEU A 59 1.33 10.39 -17.97
N THR A 60 0.66 11.29 -17.24
CA THR A 60 0.53 12.72 -17.60
C THR A 60 1.24 13.65 -16.61
N PHE A 61 2.09 13.12 -15.74
CA PHE A 61 2.79 13.89 -14.71
C PHE A 61 4.30 14.01 -15.00
N THR A 62 4.91 14.98 -14.35
CA THR A 62 6.37 15.10 -14.22
C THR A 62 6.73 15.03 -12.75
N ALA A 63 7.94 14.58 -12.43
CA ALA A 63 8.44 14.46 -11.08
C ALA A 63 9.95 14.71 -11.09
N THR A 64 10.56 14.72 -9.91
CA THR A 64 12.02 14.63 -9.75
C THR A 64 12.32 13.24 -9.17
N THR A 65 13.43 12.66 -9.55
CA THR A 65 13.89 11.41 -8.93
C THR A 65 14.59 11.71 -7.59
N VAL A 66 14.72 10.70 -6.72
CA VAL A 66 15.39 10.88 -5.42
C VAL A 66 16.85 11.30 -5.57
N ASP A 67 17.51 10.98 -6.69
CA ASP A 67 18.87 11.44 -7.04
C ASP A 67 18.89 12.80 -7.73
N GLY A 68 17.74 13.47 -7.90
CA GLY A 68 17.60 14.83 -8.37
C GLY A 68 17.49 15.02 -9.88
N ALA A 69 17.26 13.96 -10.66
CA ALA A 69 17.04 14.08 -12.10
C ALA A 69 15.58 14.42 -12.44
N ASP A 70 15.37 15.10 -13.57
CA ASP A 70 14.03 15.33 -14.08
C ASP A 70 13.42 14.01 -14.63
N PHE A 71 12.15 13.78 -14.35
CA PHE A 71 11.41 12.63 -14.81
C PHE A 71 10.11 13.02 -15.50
N THR A 72 9.83 12.40 -16.63
CA THR A 72 8.61 12.60 -17.40
C THR A 72 7.89 11.26 -17.56
N ALA A 73 6.71 11.13 -16.97
CA ALA A 73 5.95 9.87 -17.01
C ALA A 73 5.55 9.45 -18.44
N ALA A 74 5.40 10.38 -19.37
CA ALA A 74 5.12 10.08 -20.78
C ALA A 74 6.22 9.24 -21.45
N ASP A 75 7.46 9.24 -20.91
CA ASP A 75 8.57 8.44 -21.44
C ASP A 75 8.39 6.93 -21.14
N LEU A 76 7.48 6.57 -20.23
CA LEU A 76 7.10 5.18 -19.94
C LEU A 76 6.11 4.61 -20.96
N ALA A 77 5.46 5.44 -21.79
CA ALA A 77 4.46 5.00 -22.74
C ALA A 77 5.03 4.00 -23.78
N GLY A 78 4.18 3.09 -24.23
CA GLY A 78 4.55 2.02 -25.18
C GLY A 78 5.06 0.74 -24.54
N ARG A 79 5.23 0.73 -23.20
CA ARG A 79 5.52 -0.47 -22.41
C ARG A 79 4.64 -0.48 -21.16
N PRO A 80 4.12 -1.65 -20.74
CA PRO A 80 3.47 -1.78 -19.46
C PRO A 80 4.35 -1.28 -18.32
N THR A 81 3.72 -0.77 -17.26
CA THR A 81 4.44 -0.11 -16.16
C THR A 81 3.94 -0.60 -14.81
N VAL A 82 4.88 -0.90 -13.92
CA VAL A 82 4.66 -1.13 -12.49
C VAL A 82 5.13 0.12 -11.74
N LEU A 83 4.22 0.77 -11.03
CA LEU A 83 4.56 1.78 -10.03
C LEU A 83 4.47 1.16 -8.65
N TRP A 84 5.55 1.22 -7.89
CA TRP A 84 5.64 0.73 -6.52
C TRP A 84 5.67 1.90 -5.55
N PHE A 85 4.57 2.08 -4.79
CA PHE A 85 4.41 3.17 -3.82
C PHE A 85 4.93 2.73 -2.45
N TRP A 86 6.00 3.36 -1.99
CA TRP A 86 6.72 2.99 -0.77
C TRP A 86 7.06 4.20 0.12
N ALA A 87 7.37 3.91 1.39
CA ALA A 87 7.82 4.90 2.36
C ALA A 87 9.07 4.39 3.09
N PRO A 88 10.02 5.27 3.50
CA PRO A 88 11.28 4.87 4.12
C PRO A 88 11.15 4.03 5.41
N TRP A 89 10.13 4.31 6.19
CA TRP A 89 9.88 3.65 7.47
C TRP A 89 8.99 2.40 7.37
N CYS A 90 8.70 1.91 6.17
CA CYS A 90 7.76 0.83 5.93
C CYS A 90 8.44 -0.56 5.94
N PRO A 91 8.25 -1.43 6.95
CA PRO A 91 8.87 -2.76 6.97
C PRO A 91 8.42 -3.68 5.83
N THR A 92 7.15 -3.57 5.40
CA THR A 92 6.63 -4.34 4.26
C THR A 92 7.32 -3.92 2.97
N CYS A 93 7.60 -2.62 2.78
CA CYS A 93 8.32 -2.13 1.60
C CYS A 93 9.77 -2.65 1.58
N VAL A 94 10.45 -2.73 2.75
CA VAL A 94 11.76 -3.39 2.87
C VAL A 94 11.68 -4.85 2.41
N SER A 95 10.61 -5.56 2.81
CA SER A 95 10.42 -6.97 2.40
C SER A 95 10.11 -7.12 0.92
N GLN A 96 9.47 -6.13 0.28
CA GLN A 96 9.15 -6.13 -1.15
C GLN A 96 10.36 -5.78 -2.04
N SER A 97 11.33 -5.02 -1.52
CA SER A 97 12.45 -4.47 -2.29
C SER A 97 13.21 -5.51 -3.13
N PRO A 98 13.61 -6.69 -2.59
CA PRO A 98 14.35 -7.67 -3.38
C PRO A 98 13.56 -8.17 -4.58
N GLN A 99 12.26 -8.42 -4.38
CA GLN A 99 11.40 -8.90 -5.45
C GLN A 99 11.17 -7.84 -6.52
N VAL A 100 10.94 -6.58 -6.12
CA VAL A 100 10.74 -5.47 -7.07
C VAL A 100 12.00 -5.28 -7.92
N LEU A 101 13.19 -5.39 -7.32
CA LEU A 101 14.46 -5.35 -8.03
C LEU A 101 14.62 -6.54 -8.99
N ASP A 102 14.35 -7.76 -8.51
CA ASP A 102 14.41 -8.98 -9.34
C ASP A 102 13.49 -8.89 -10.56
N LEU A 103 12.27 -8.34 -10.40
CA LEU A 103 11.33 -8.15 -11.51
C LEU A 103 11.84 -7.13 -12.53
N ALA A 104 12.45 -6.03 -12.07
CA ALA A 104 13.06 -5.05 -12.95
C ALA A 104 14.25 -5.64 -13.72
N GLU A 105 15.06 -6.47 -13.08
CA GLU A 105 16.19 -7.13 -13.73
C GLU A 105 15.73 -8.20 -14.77
N GLN A 106 14.68 -8.94 -14.45
CA GLN A 106 14.17 -10.01 -15.32
C GLN A 106 13.33 -9.50 -16.50
N HIS A 107 12.56 -8.44 -16.30
CA HIS A 107 11.55 -7.95 -17.24
C HIS A 107 11.76 -6.51 -17.72
N GLY A 108 12.84 -5.84 -17.31
CA GLY A 108 13.06 -4.41 -17.58
C GLY A 108 13.12 -4.01 -19.06
N ASP A 109 13.35 -4.97 -19.97
CA ASP A 109 13.27 -4.72 -21.41
C ASP A 109 11.81 -4.65 -21.90
N ALA A 110 10.89 -5.33 -21.23
CA ALA A 110 9.47 -5.45 -21.60
C ALA A 110 8.54 -4.59 -20.72
N VAL A 111 8.87 -4.43 -19.43
CA VAL A 111 8.04 -3.75 -18.43
C VAL A 111 8.85 -2.66 -17.71
N ASN A 112 8.30 -1.48 -17.58
CA ASN A 112 8.89 -0.45 -16.75
C ASN A 112 8.60 -0.75 -15.28
N VAL A 113 9.60 -0.63 -14.40
CA VAL A 113 9.43 -0.73 -12.94
C VAL A 113 9.98 0.54 -12.30
N VAL A 114 9.12 1.28 -11.61
CA VAL A 114 9.46 2.59 -11.03
C VAL A 114 8.96 2.65 -9.57
N GLY A 115 9.84 3.00 -8.65
CA GLY A 115 9.47 3.33 -7.28
C GLY A 115 8.90 4.75 -7.17
N VAL A 116 7.90 4.93 -6.33
CA VAL A 116 7.32 6.25 -6.01
C VAL A 116 7.42 6.43 -4.50
N ALA A 117 8.48 7.10 -4.06
CA ALA A 117 8.76 7.35 -2.65
C ALA A 117 7.87 8.48 -2.12
N GLY A 118 7.29 8.29 -0.95
CA GLY A 118 6.46 9.31 -0.32
C GLY A 118 6.48 9.24 1.20
N LEU A 119 5.74 10.14 1.83
CA LEU A 119 5.47 10.17 3.27
C LEU A 119 6.72 10.39 4.16
N ASP A 120 7.81 10.91 3.59
CA ASP A 120 9.02 11.30 4.32
C ASP A 120 9.87 12.25 3.47
N GLU A 121 10.94 12.78 4.06
CA GLU A 121 11.87 13.68 3.41
C GLU A 121 12.84 12.95 2.46
N PRO A 122 13.41 13.63 1.43
CA PRO A 122 14.27 13.00 0.43
C PRO A 122 15.51 12.30 0.99
N ALA A 123 16.08 12.79 2.11
CA ALA A 123 17.21 12.15 2.77
C ALA A 123 16.86 10.75 3.29
N ALA A 124 15.68 10.58 3.92
CA ALA A 124 15.21 9.28 4.37
C ALA A 124 14.91 8.33 3.20
N MET A 125 14.42 8.87 2.07
CA MET A 125 14.22 8.09 0.85
C MET A 125 15.55 7.57 0.29
N ALA A 126 16.59 8.40 0.24
CA ALA A 126 17.93 7.99 -0.19
C ALA A 126 18.51 6.90 0.72
N ASP A 127 18.39 7.04 2.05
CA ASP A 127 18.84 6.04 3.02
C ASP A 127 18.12 4.70 2.84
N PHE A 128 16.82 4.71 2.52
CA PHE A 128 16.05 3.49 2.24
C PHE A 128 16.56 2.79 0.97
N ILE A 129 16.80 3.53 -0.12
CA ILE A 129 17.31 2.99 -1.38
C ILE A 129 18.66 2.30 -1.16
N GLU A 130 19.61 2.98 -0.45
CA GLU A 130 20.90 2.41 -0.09
C GLU A 130 20.75 1.16 0.78
N MET A 131 19.92 1.23 1.82
CA MET A 131 19.69 0.11 2.76
C MET A 131 19.09 -1.12 2.06
N THR A 132 18.23 -0.94 1.06
CA THR A 132 17.54 -2.03 0.37
C THR A 132 18.26 -2.49 -0.91
N GLY A 133 19.33 -1.80 -1.35
CA GLY A 133 20.08 -2.13 -2.54
C GLY A 133 19.29 -1.92 -3.84
N THR A 134 18.36 -0.96 -3.84
CA THR A 134 17.47 -0.71 -5.00
C THR A 134 17.94 0.47 -5.87
N GLU A 135 19.20 0.87 -5.80
CA GLU A 135 19.79 1.97 -6.60
C GLU A 135 19.71 1.72 -8.11
N GLY A 136 19.51 0.45 -8.51
CA GLY A 136 19.31 0.08 -9.92
C GLY A 136 17.93 0.46 -10.47
N LEU A 137 16.98 0.86 -9.62
CA LEU A 137 15.65 1.30 -10.02
C LEU A 137 15.57 2.82 -10.10
N THR A 138 14.69 3.34 -10.95
CA THR A 138 14.26 4.73 -10.87
C THR A 138 13.31 4.91 -9.69
N HIS A 139 13.64 5.84 -8.78
CA HIS A 139 12.76 6.19 -7.66
C HIS A 139 12.36 7.67 -7.76
N LEU A 140 11.06 7.94 -7.81
CA LEU A 140 10.52 9.29 -7.81
C LEU A 140 10.44 9.81 -6.38
N ASP A 141 10.84 11.06 -6.19
CA ASP A 141 10.60 11.83 -4.99
C ASP A 141 9.19 12.42 -5.06
N ASP A 142 8.30 11.87 -4.27
CA ASP A 142 6.92 12.36 -4.13
C ASP A 142 6.65 12.77 -2.66
N GLU A 143 7.61 13.50 -2.04
CA GLU A 143 7.47 14.05 -0.68
C GLU A 143 6.11 14.74 -0.47
N GLU A 144 5.67 15.53 -1.46
CA GLU A 144 4.39 16.24 -1.43
C GLU A 144 3.18 15.35 -1.71
N GLY A 145 3.37 14.10 -2.16
CA GLY A 145 2.32 13.13 -2.45
C GLY A 145 1.46 13.48 -3.67
N ALA A 146 2.01 14.17 -4.66
CA ALA A 146 1.28 14.56 -5.86
C ALA A 146 0.95 13.36 -6.74
N VAL A 147 1.91 12.48 -6.98
CA VAL A 147 1.73 11.24 -7.74
C VAL A 147 0.87 10.25 -6.96
N TRP A 148 1.09 10.11 -5.65
CA TRP A 148 0.24 9.28 -4.79
C TRP A 148 -1.24 9.68 -4.91
N ARG A 149 -1.56 10.97 -4.83
CA ARG A 149 -2.95 11.46 -4.98
C ARG A 149 -3.51 11.20 -6.37
N GLN A 150 -2.70 11.36 -7.44
CA GLN A 150 -3.14 11.11 -8.81
C GLN A 150 -3.58 9.66 -9.02
N PHE A 151 -2.87 8.70 -8.41
CA PHE A 151 -3.20 7.27 -8.47
C PHE A 151 -4.16 6.81 -7.36
N GLY A 152 -4.68 7.72 -6.54
CA GLY A 152 -5.58 7.39 -5.43
C GLY A 152 -4.93 6.57 -4.32
N ILE A 153 -3.60 6.62 -4.20
CA ILE A 153 -2.85 5.85 -3.20
C ILE A 153 -3.00 6.50 -1.83
N THR A 154 -3.47 5.72 -0.86
CA THR A 154 -3.70 6.16 0.52
C THR A 154 -2.80 5.48 1.53
N ALA A 155 -2.05 4.46 1.11
CA ALA A 155 -1.12 3.71 1.97
C ALA A 155 0.08 3.20 1.16
N GLN A 156 1.21 3.07 1.83
CA GLN A 156 2.43 2.47 1.28
C GLN A 156 2.29 0.95 1.07
N SER A 157 3.29 0.36 0.42
CA SER A 157 3.30 -1.06 0.00
C SER A 157 2.24 -1.36 -1.07
N THR A 158 1.83 -0.35 -1.82
CA THR A 158 0.81 -0.45 -2.86
C THR A 158 1.46 -0.44 -4.23
N PHE A 159 0.88 -1.17 -5.16
CA PHE A 159 1.27 -1.18 -6.57
C PHE A 159 0.17 -0.55 -7.42
N ALA A 160 0.56 0.14 -8.49
CA ALA A 160 -0.32 0.41 -9.62
C ALA A 160 0.29 -0.20 -10.87
N LEU A 161 -0.50 -1.00 -11.58
CA LEU A 161 -0.11 -1.63 -12.84
C LEU A 161 -0.81 -0.89 -13.98
N LEU A 162 -0.05 -0.55 -15.02
CA LEU A 162 -0.53 0.17 -16.18
C LEU A 162 -0.22 -0.64 -17.45
N ASP A 163 -1.13 -0.61 -18.41
CA ASP A 163 -0.89 -1.17 -19.73
C ASP A 163 0.09 -0.30 -20.56
N GLU A 164 0.40 -0.71 -21.77
CA GLU A 164 1.28 0.01 -22.71
C GLU A 164 0.75 1.39 -23.13
N ASN A 165 -0.55 1.65 -22.93
CA ASN A 165 -1.19 2.95 -23.20
C ASN A 165 -1.20 3.85 -21.95
N GLY A 166 -0.69 3.35 -20.82
CA GLY A 166 -0.70 4.05 -19.55
C GLY A 166 -2.05 4.03 -18.84
N VAL A 167 -2.95 3.13 -19.20
CA VAL A 167 -4.23 2.92 -18.50
C VAL A 167 -3.98 2.06 -17.27
N VAL A 168 -4.47 2.50 -16.12
CA VAL A 168 -4.36 1.74 -14.87
C VAL A 168 -5.25 0.50 -14.95
N THR A 169 -4.65 -0.68 -14.83
CA THR A 169 -5.33 -1.98 -14.85
C THR A 169 -5.50 -2.59 -13.46
N TYR A 170 -4.69 -2.14 -12.50
CA TYR A 170 -4.75 -2.59 -11.11
C TYR A 170 -4.21 -1.52 -10.18
N THR A 171 -4.78 -1.42 -8.99
CA THR A 171 -4.21 -0.65 -7.87
C THR A 171 -4.49 -1.40 -6.57
N GLY A 172 -3.46 -1.69 -5.79
CA GLY A 172 -3.60 -2.37 -4.50
C GLY A 172 -2.30 -3.00 -4.00
N TYR A 173 -2.41 -3.67 -2.86
CA TYR A 173 -1.35 -4.53 -2.35
C TYR A 173 -1.33 -5.84 -3.15
N LEU A 174 -0.15 -6.33 -3.47
CA LEU A 174 0.06 -7.63 -4.12
C LEU A 174 0.98 -8.48 -3.28
N GLU A 175 0.61 -9.75 -3.11
CA GLU A 175 1.52 -10.76 -2.57
C GLU A 175 2.65 -11.03 -3.58
N PRO A 176 3.82 -11.50 -3.12
CA PRO A 176 4.99 -11.70 -3.99
C PRO A 176 4.70 -12.52 -5.24
N ASP A 177 4.06 -13.67 -5.09
CA ASP A 177 3.76 -14.56 -6.21
C ASP A 177 2.76 -13.92 -7.19
N GLU A 178 1.75 -13.21 -6.67
CA GLU A 178 0.76 -12.52 -7.50
C GLU A 178 1.39 -11.37 -8.31
N LEU A 179 2.29 -10.61 -7.69
CA LEU A 179 3.02 -9.56 -8.40
C LEU A 179 3.87 -10.14 -9.54
N ALA A 180 4.60 -11.24 -9.26
CA ALA A 180 5.43 -11.91 -10.26
C ALA A 180 4.60 -12.42 -11.45
N ASP A 181 3.47 -13.08 -11.18
CA ASP A 181 2.58 -13.61 -12.22
C ASP A 181 2.04 -12.48 -13.10
N ARG A 182 1.57 -11.38 -12.49
CA ARG A 182 1.05 -10.22 -13.24
C ARG A 182 2.11 -9.55 -14.09
N VAL A 183 3.34 -9.38 -13.57
CA VAL A 183 4.44 -8.80 -14.35
C VAL A 183 4.84 -9.70 -15.50
N ALA A 184 4.87 -11.03 -15.31
CA ALA A 184 5.12 -11.97 -16.38
C ALA A 184 4.05 -11.91 -17.48
N GLU A 185 2.76 -11.78 -17.12
CA GLU A 185 1.67 -11.57 -18.08
C GLU A 185 1.81 -10.24 -18.83
N MET A 186 2.24 -9.16 -18.16
CA MET A 186 2.48 -7.86 -18.80
C MET A 186 3.67 -7.88 -19.76
N ALA A 187 4.66 -8.73 -19.50
CA ALA A 187 5.85 -8.86 -20.34
C ALA A 187 5.63 -9.67 -21.65
N GLY A 188 4.53 -10.45 -21.75
CA GLY A 188 4.08 -11.18 -22.94
C GLY A 188 4.62 -12.60 -23.05
#